data_30714ab7665b644632daed548bb39fae
#
_entry.id   30714ab7665b644632daed548bb39fae
#
_cell.length_a   1.000
_cell.length_b   1.000
_cell.length_c   1.000
_cell.angle_alpha   90.00
_cell.angle_beta   90.00
_cell.angle_gamma   90.00
#
_symmetry.space_group_name_H-M   'P 1'
#
loop_
_entity.id
_entity.type
_entity.pdbx_description
1 polymer ?
#
loop_
_entity_poly.entity_id
_entity_poly.type
_entity_poly.pdbx_seq_one_letter_code
_entity_poly.pdbx_strand_id
1 'polypeptide(L)'
;MSTETISLNGVRSLPRIGDKAPDFTAVTTQGEVKFSEWSKGKWVVFFAHPADFTPVCTTELVEFARNTEFFTQHNTQLIGVSIDSIHAHVAWVQNVKEKTGVLLDFPIIADLDTKVAQLYGLLHPGESTTAAVRAVFVIDPNSVIRAIIYYPLNVGRNVEEVKRLVTALQTADKESVALPVNWKPGEKVVIPPPKTIADIGKHDGLEGVEKIDFYLLKRNLN
;
A
#
# COMPACT_ATOMS: atom_id res chain seq x y z
N MET A 1 -24.13 -4.16 -8.14
CA MET A 1 -23.76 -5.17 -9.13
C MET A 1 -22.27 -5.37 -9.02
N SER A 2 -21.82 -6.53 -8.50
CA SER A 2 -20.42 -6.88 -8.36
C SER A 2 -19.83 -7.09 -9.75
N THR A 3 -18.89 -6.25 -10.16
CA THR A 3 -18.07 -6.49 -11.35
C THR A 3 -17.07 -7.60 -11.04
N GLU A 4 -17.50 -8.85 -11.16
CA GLU A 4 -16.58 -9.97 -11.27
C GLU A 4 -15.79 -9.80 -12.56
N THR A 5 -14.52 -9.50 -12.45
CA THR A 5 -13.61 -9.49 -13.61
C THR A 5 -13.33 -10.95 -13.98
N ILE A 6 -14.21 -11.54 -14.78
CA ILE A 6 -14.00 -12.88 -15.33
C ILE A 6 -12.97 -12.77 -16.45
N SER A 7 -11.83 -13.43 -16.27
CA SER A 7 -10.84 -13.65 -17.33
C SER A 7 -11.43 -14.57 -18.41
N LEU A 8 -11.02 -14.38 -19.66
CA LEU A 8 -11.44 -15.16 -20.83
C LEU A 8 -11.23 -16.68 -20.74
N ASN A 9 -10.57 -17.19 -19.68
CA ASN A 9 -10.27 -18.62 -19.47
C ASN A 9 -10.66 -19.15 -18.08
N GLY A 10 -11.56 -18.49 -17.34
CA GLY A 10 -11.97 -18.95 -16.01
C GLY A 10 -10.89 -18.82 -14.92
N VAL A 11 -9.73 -18.27 -15.24
CA VAL A 11 -8.67 -17.97 -14.26
C VAL A 11 -8.95 -16.58 -13.70
N ARG A 12 -9.08 -16.47 -12.38
CA ARG A 12 -9.25 -15.20 -11.70
C ARG A 12 -8.01 -14.32 -11.93
N SER A 13 -8.19 -13.16 -12.53
CA SER A 13 -7.06 -12.24 -12.72
C SER A 13 -6.58 -11.72 -11.38
N LEU A 14 -5.24 -11.64 -11.20
CA LEU A 14 -4.66 -11.00 -10.03
C LEU A 14 -5.02 -9.50 -10.02
N PRO A 15 -5.19 -8.89 -8.82
CA PRO A 15 -5.46 -7.48 -8.70
C PRO A 15 -4.35 -6.63 -9.35
N ARG A 16 -4.74 -5.57 -10.04
CA ARG A 16 -3.82 -4.64 -10.73
C ARG A 16 -4.02 -3.22 -10.23
N ILE A 17 -3.07 -2.35 -10.51
CA ILE A 17 -3.21 -0.91 -10.29
C ILE A 17 -4.42 -0.41 -11.11
N GLY A 18 -5.31 0.33 -10.44
CA GLY A 18 -6.58 0.82 -11.00
C GLY A 18 -7.78 -0.10 -10.77
N ASP A 19 -7.58 -1.36 -10.40
CA ASP A 19 -8.67 -2.25 -10.04
C ASP A 19 -9.23 -1.91 -8.64
N LYS A 20 -10.49 -2.27 -8.40
CA LYS A 20 -11.04 -2.26 -7.04
C LYS A 20 -10.34 -3.32 -6.20
N ALA A 21 -9.95 -2.95 -4.99
CA ALA A 21 -9.40 -3.89 -4.03
C ALA A 21 -10.43 -4.99 -3.74
N PRO A 22 -10.05 -6.28 -3.83
CA PRO A 22 -10.94 -7.38 -3.49
C PRO A 22 -11.47 -7.25 -2.06
N ASP A 23 -12.79 -7.37 -1.91
CA ASP A 23 -13.42 -7.33 -0.60
C ASP A 23 -13.40 -8.70 0.07
N PHE A 24 -13.29 -8.72 1.39
CA PHE A 24 -13.29 -9.93 2.21
C PHE A 24 -13.82 -9.66 3.61
N THR A 25 -14.17 -10.73 4.30
CA THR A 25 -14.37 -10.74 5.75
C THR A 25 -13.36 -11.70 6.35
N ALA A 26 -12.63 -11.28 7.36
CA ALA A 26 -11.58 -12.09 7.98
C ALA A 26 -11.45 -11.81 9.48
N VAL A 27 -11.02 -12.82 10.22
CA VAL A 27 -10.65 -12.69 11.63
C VAL A 27 -9.28 -12.04 11.73
N THR A 28 -9.14 -11.04 12.61
CA THR A 28 -7.88 -10.34 12.86
C THR A 28 -7.55 -10.31 14.35
N THR A 29 -6.34 -9.86 14.68
CA THR A 29 -5.92 -9.60 16.07
C THR A 29 -6.79 -8.57 16.80
N GLN A 30 -7.62 -7.82 16.09
CA GLN A 30 -8.50 -6.78 16.64
C GLN A 30 -10.00 -7.12 16.45
N GLY A 31 -10.33 -8.38 16.18
CA GLY A 31 -11.67 -8.86 15.90
C GLY A 31 -11.93 -9.12 14.42
N GLU A 32 -13.17 -9.42 14.07
CA GLU A 32 -13.58 -9.64 12.70
C GLU A 32 -13.63 -8.32 11.92
N VAL A 33 -13.09 -8.30 10.73
CA VAL A 33 -13.05 -7.14 9.83
C VAL A 33 -13.73 -7.48 8.51
N LYS A 34 -14.75 -6.69 8.14
CA LYS A 34 -15.25 -6.59 6.77
C LYS A 34 -14.49 -5.47 6.09
N PHE A 35 -13.61 -5.82 5.13
CA PHE A 35 -12.61 -4.90 4.57
C PHE A 35 -13.24 -3.63 4.00
N SER A 36 -14.30 -3.75 3.19
CA SER A 36 -14.99 -2.61 2.58
C SER A 36 -15.64 -1.63 3.58
N GLU A 37 -16.02 -2.12 4.75
CA GLU A 37 -16.59 -1.28 5.82
C GLU A 37 -15.49 -0.65 6.66
N TRP A 38 -14.47 -1.43 7.03
CA TRP A 38 -13.36 -1.00 7.84
C TRP A 38 -12.50 0.06 7.14
N SER A 39 -12.28 -0.09 5.82
CA SER A 39 -11.44 0.83 5.02
C SER A 39 -12.18 2.07 4.51
N LYS A 40 -13.49 2.20 4.78
CA LYS A 40 -14.34 3.24 4.20
C LYS A 40 -13.81 4.65 4.44
N GLY A 41 -13.54 5.39 3.37
CA GLY A 41 -13.06 6.77 3.43
C GLY A 41 -11.60 6.94 3.89
N LYS A 42 -10.85 5.84 3.98
CA LYS A 42 -9.45 5.81 4.41
C LYS A 42 -8.55 5.33 3.28
N TRP A 43 -7.35 5.82 3.27
CA TRP A 43 -6.25 5.12 2.61
C TRP A 43 -5.89 3.88 3.41
N VAL A 44 -5.43 2.85 2.73
CA VAL A 44 -4.99 1.61 3.38
C VAL A 44 -3.62 1.19 2.83
N VAL A 45 -2.73 0.85 3.72
CA VAL A 45 -1.53 0.06 3.45
C VAL A 45 -1.85 -1.36 3.90
N PHE A 46 -2.24 -2.19 2.94
CA PHE A 46 -2.43 -3.62 3.13
C PHE A 46 -1.11 -4.33 2.81
N PHE A 47 -0.58 -5.09 3.76
CA PHE A 47 0.72 -5.73 3.57
C PHE A 47 0.74 -7.17 4.05
N ALA A 48 1.39 -8.04 3.27
CA ALA A 48 1.55 -9.44 3.59
C ALA A 48 2.95 -9.72 4.16
N HIS A 49 3.05 -10.69 5.07
CA HIS A 49 4.31 -11.23 5.56
C HIS A 49 4.28 -12.77 5.54
N PRO A 50 5.45 -13.43 5.40
CA PRO A 50 5.53 -14.87 5.25
C PRO A 50 5.03 -15.69 6.45
N ALA A 51 5.48 -15.37 7.66
CA ALA A 51 5.12 -16.10 8.87
C ALA A 51 5.45 -15.32 10.14
N ASP A 52 4.67 -15.59 11.19
CA ASP A 52 4.96 -15.12 12.55
C ASP A 52 6.25 -15.74 13.10
N PHE A 53 6.77 -15.16 14.16
CA PHE A 53 7.99 -15.59 14.85
C PHE A 53 9.22 -15.74 13.95
N THR A 54 9.27 -14.99 12.84
CA THR A 54 10.45 -14.95 11.96
C THR A 54 11.18 -13.60 12.08
N PRO A 55 12.52 -13.58 11.89
CA PRO A 55 13.30 -12.40 12.20
C PRO A 55 12.96 -11.20 11.29
N VAL A 56 12.89 -11.40 9.98
CA VAL A 56 12.61 -10.30 9.03
C VAL A 56 11.21 -9.75 9.23
N CYS A 57 10.19 -10.62 9.41
CA CYS A 57 8.81 -10.19 9.64
C CYS A 57 8.70 -9.39 10.95
N THR A 58 9.40 -9.83 12.00
CA THR A 58 9.42 -9.08 13.27
C THR A 58 9.98 -7.67 13.08
N THR A 59 11.10 -7.52 12.37
CA THR A 59 11.67 -6.19 12.10
C THR A 59 10.73 -5.31 11.29
N GLU A 60 10.03 -5.87 10.31
CA GLU A 60 9.07 -5.13 9.48
C GLU A 60 7.86 -4.63 10.28
N LEU A 61 7.19 -5.53 11.03
CA LEU A 61 6.00 -5.16 11.78
C LEU A 61 6.31 -4.16 12.90
N VAL A 62 7.45 -4.31 13.56
CA VAL A 62 7.94 -3.32 14.53
C VAL A 62 8.15 -1.97 13.87
N GLU A 63 8.72 -1.92 12.67
CA GLU A 63 8.95 -0.66 11.97
C GLU A 63 7.63 -0.03 11.48
N PHE A 64 6.68 -0.82 10.97
CA PHE A 64 5.35 -0.32 10.68
C PHE A 64 4.66 0.25 11.93
N ALA A 65 4.73 -0.45 13.06
CA ALA A 65 4.15 0.01 14.32
C ALA A 65 4.76 1.31 14.83
N ARG A 66 6.07 1.48 14.72
CA ARG A 66 6.76 2.74 15.06
C ARG A 66 6.32 3.92 14.20
N ASN A 67 5.78 3.64 13.02
CA ASN A 67 5.31 4.65 12.07
C ASN A 67 3.78 4.79 12.02
N THR A 68 3.02 4.15 12.92
CA THR A 68 1.54 4.21 12.94
C THR A 68 1.02 5.64 13.04
N GLU A 69 1.68 6.49 13.84
CA GLU A 69 1.32 7.90 13.96
C GLU A 69 1.40 8.63 12.61
N PHE A 70 2.48 8.41 11.85
CA PHE A 70 2.62 8.96 10.50
C PHE A 70 1.45 8.55 9.61
N PHE A 71 1.11 7.26 9.56
CA PHE A 71 0.02 6.77 8.73
C PHE A 71 -1.34 7.35 9.16
N THR A 72 -1.58 7.43 10.45
CA THR A 72 -2.81 8.03 11.01
C THR A 72 -2.95 9.50 10.62
N GLN A 73 -1.88 10.29 10.72
CA GLN A 73 -1.85 11.70 10.31
C GLN A 73 -2.12 11.88 8.80
N HIS A 74 -1.80 10.86 8.01
CA HIS A 74 -2.08 10.80 6.57
C HIS A 74 -3.40 10.09 6.22
N ASN A 75 -4.36 10.01 7.16
CA ASN A 75 -5.64 9.33 6.97
C ASN A 75 -5.48 7.90 6.41
N THR A 76 -4.44 7.19 6.81
CA THR A 76 -4.06 5.89 6.28
C THR A 76 -4.11 4.85 7.39
N GLN A 77 -4.78 3.72 7.14
CA GLN A 77 -4.84 2.57 8.03
C GLN A 77 -3.83 1.50 7.59
N LEU A 78 -3.25 0.80 8.56
CA LEU A 78 -2.39 -0.35 8.36
C LEU A 78 -3.17 -1.63 8.60
N ILE A 79 -2.97 -2.66 7.76
CA ILE A 79 -3.48 -4.00 7.99
C ILE A 79 -2.51 -5.03 7.44
N GLY A 80 -2.09 -5.96 8.31
CA GLY A 80 -1.22 -7.07 7.95
C GLY A 80 -1.99 -8.33 7.59
N VAL A 81 -1.37 -9.25 6.87
CA VAL A 81 -1.90 -10.59 6.62
C VAL A 81 -0.77 -11.62 6.55
N SER A 82 -0.98 -12.77 7.14
CA SER A 82 -0.22 -13.99 6.87
C SER A 82 -1.13 -15.22 6.96
N ILE A 83 -0.61 -16.36 6.57
CA ILE A 83 -1.34 -17.63 6.62
C ILE A 83 -1.30 -18.30 8.01
N ASP A 84 -0.85 -17.58 9.03
CA ASP A 84 -0.82 -18.08 10.41
C ASP A 84 -2.22 -18.05 11.05
N SER A 85 -2.36 -18.80 12.15
CA SER A 85 -3.59 -18.83 12.92
C SER A 85 -3.74 -17.57 13.80
N ILE A 86 -4.97 -17.25 14.17
CA ILE A 86 -5.22 -16.12 15.11
C ILE A 86 -4.49 -16.30 16.44
N HIS A 87 -4.35 -17.54 16.92
CA HIS A 87 -3.65 -17.82 18.16
C HIS A 87 -2.13 -17.55 18.04
N ALA A 88 -1.53 -17.86 16.88
CA ALA A 88 -0.14 -17.53 16.60
C ALA A 88 0.05 -15.99 16.58
N HIS A 89 -0.80 -15.26 15.86
CA HIS A 89 -0.75 -13.79 15.83
C HIS A 89 -0.86 -13.16 17.21
N VAL A 90 -1.84 -13.57 18.02
CA VAL A 90 -2.02 -13.02 19.37
C VAL A 90 -0.79 -13.28 20.25
N ALA A 91 -0.25 -14.49 20.22
CA ALA A 91 0.95 -14.84 20.97
C ALA A 91 2.17 -14.05 20.48
N TRP A 92 2.31 -13.90 19.15
CA TRP A 92 3.42 -13.16 18.55
C TRP A 92 3.37 -11.65 18.84
N VAL A 93 2.21 -11.02 18.70
CA VAL A 93 2.00 -9.60 19.07
C VAL A 93 2.42 -9.35 20.52
N GLN A 94 2.03 -10.24 21.44
CA GLN A 94 2.38 -10.15 22.84
C GLN A 94 3.88 -10.32 23.07
N ASN A 95 4.50 -11.31 22.40
CA ASN A 95 5.94 -11.55 22.46
C ASN A 95 6.73 -10.37 21.89
N VAL A 96 6.34 -9.81 20.76
CA VAL A 96 6.98 -8.63 20.16
C VAL A 96 6.94 -7.46 21.14
N LYS A 97 5.78 -7.17 21.75
CA LYS A 97 5.66 -6.12 22.76
C LYS A 97 6.61 -6.35 23.95
N GLU A 98 6.64 -7.59 24.46
CA GLU A 98 7.50 -7.95 25.58
C GLU A 98 8.99 -7.78 25.26
N LYS A 99 9.43 -8.21 24.07
CA LYS A 99 10.85 -8.25 23.70
C LYS A 99 11.37 -6.92 23.14
N THR A 100 10.51 -6.12 22.50
CA THR A 100 10.92 -4.87 21.81
C THR A 100 10.36 -3.61 22.44
N GLY A 101 9.38 -3.73 23.34
CA GLY A 101 8.63 -2.59 23.89
C GLY A 101 7.62 -1.99 22.91
N VAL A 102 7.51 -2.49 21.68
CA VAL A 102 6.64 -1.95 20.62
C VAL A 102 5.35 -2.76 20.54
N LEU A 103 4.21 -2.09 20.63
CA LEU A 103 2.90 -2.69 20.41
C LEU A 103 2.57 -2.65 18.92
N LEU A 104 2.20 -3.80 18.36
CA LEU A 104 1.63 -3.87 17.01
C LEU A 104 0.14 -3.49 17.11
N ASP A 105 -0.18 -2.23 16.91
CA ASP A 105 -1.49 -1.62 17.16
C ASP A 105 -2.42 -1.57 15.92
N PHE A 106 -2.11 -2.34 14.90
CA PHE A 106 -2.91 -2.53 13.70
C PHE A 106 -3.40 -3.99 13.58
N PRO A 107 -4.54 -4.25 12.90
CA PRO A 107 -5.05 -5.60 12.71
C PRO A 107 -4.12 -6.45 11.85
N ILE A 108 -3.96 -7.72 12.24
CA ILE A 108 -3.27 -8.75 11.47
C ILE A 108 -4.27 -9.85 11.15
N ILE A 109 -4.50 -10.10 9.87
CA ILE A 109 -5.45 -11.07 9.35
C ILE A 109 -4.87 -12.48 9.50
N ALA A 110 -5.64 -13.36 10.13
CA ALA A 110 -5.35 -14.79 10.24
C ALA A 110 -5.95 -15.51 9.02
N ASP A 111 -5.17 -15.67 7.96
CA ASP A 111 -5.59 -16.23 6.67
C ASP A 111 -5.19 -17.71 6.52
N LEU A 112 -5.51 -18.52 7.53
CA LEU A 112 -5.12 -19.95 7.59
C LEU A 112 -5.64 -20.77 6.41
N ASP A 113 -6.79 -20.39 5.84
CA ASP A 113 -7.38 -21.02 4.66
C ASP A 113 -6.92 -20.37 3.33
N THR A 114 -6.00 -19.44 3.40
CA THR A 114 -5.36 -18.73 2.26
C THR A 114 -6.32 -17.98 1.34
N LYS A 115 -7.55 -17.71 1.76
CA LYS A 115 -8.55 -17.03 0.93
C LYS A 115 -8.14 -15.61 0.56
N VAL A 116 -7.68 -14.84 1.54
CA VAL A 116 -7.23 -13.46 1.31
C VAL A 116 -5.93 -13.47 0.50
N ALA A 117 -5.01 -14.39 0.81
CA ALA A 117 -3.76 -14.55 0.06
C ALA A 117 -4.01 -14.88 -1.42
N GLN A 118 -4.98 -15.74 -1.71
CA GLN A 118 -5.38 -16.05 -3.09
C GLN A 118 -6.07 -14.86 -3.78
N LEU A 119 -6.94 -14.13 -3.07
CA LEU A 119 -7.62 -12.95 -3.59
C LEU A 119 -6.64 -11.87 -4.07
N TYR A 120 -5.57 -11.65 -3.30
CA TYR A 120 -4.58 -10.62 -3.55
C TYR A 120 -3.35 -11.13 -4.31
N GLY A 121 -3.32 -12.42 -4.69
CA GLY A 121 -2.20 -12.99 -5.43
C GLY A 121 -0.89 -13.03 -4.64
N LEU A 122 -0.97 -13.37 -3.36
CA LEU A 122 0.18 -13.34 -2.45
C LEU A 122 0.96 -14.65 -2.42
N LEU A 123 0.43 -15.71 -3.04
CA LEU A 123 1.07 -17.02 -3.07
C LEU A 123 1.87 -17.16 -4.37
N HIS A 124 3.18 -17.17 -4.23
CA HIS A 124 4.13 -17.29 -5.34
C HIS A 124 4.87 -18.62 -5.23
N PRO A 125 4.46 -19.68 -5.96
CA PRO A 125 5.05 -21.01 -5.83
C PRO A 125 6.57 -21.06 -6.07
N GLY A 126 7.13 -20.14 -6.85
CA GLY A 126 8.57 -20.00 -7.05
C GLY A 126 9.35 -19.49 -5.83
N GLU A 127 8.65 -18.84 -4.88
CA GLU A 127 9.24 -18.35 -3.63
C GLU A 127 8.92 -19.26 -2.45
N SER A 128 7.64 -19.70 -2.33
CA SER A 128 7.18 -20.61 -1.29
C SER A 128 5.90 -21.31 -1.70
N THR A 129 5.76 -22.56 -1.30
CA THR A 129 4.51 -23.33 -1.43
C THR A 129 3.59 -23.19 -0.22
N THR A 130 4.05 -22.58 0.88
CA THR A 130 3.36 -22.55 2.17
C THR A 130 3.34 -21.18 2.84
N ALA A 131 3.86 -20.14 2.21
CA ALA A 131 3.89 -18.79 2.79
C ALA A 131 3.53 -17.73 1.75
N ALA A 132 2.91 -16.64 2.20
CA ALA A 132 2.71 -15.45 1.38
C ALA A 132 4.05 -14.74 1.15
N VAL A 133 4.21 -14.11 -0.01
CA VAL A 133 5.33 -13.20 -0.26
C VAL A 133 5.15 -11.88 0.50
N ARG A 134 6.22 -11.09 0.59
CA ARG A 134 6.14 -9.74 1.16
C ARG A 134 5.55 -8.79 0.13
N ALA A 135 4.28 -8.49 0.24
CA ALA A 135 3.60 -7.56 -0.65
C ALA A 135 3.14 -6.31 0.12
N VAL A 136 3.03 -5.20 -0.58
CA VAL A 136 2.36 -3.98 -0.13
C VAL A 136 1.40 -3.54 -1.21
N PHE A 137 0.15 -3.30 -0.82
CA PHE A 137 -0.87 -2.66 -1.65
C PHE A 137 -1.22 -1.33 -1.01
N VAL A 138 -1.10 -0.24 -1.74
CA VAL A 138 -1.63 1.06 -1.34
C VAL A 138 -2.98 1.24 -2.01
N ILE A 139 -4.02 1.39 -1.19
CA ILE A 139 -5.41 1.44 -1.61
C ILE A 139 -5.99 2.80 -1.22
N ASP A 140 -6.69 3.46 -2.11
CA ASP A 140 -7.27 4.79 -1.87
C ASP A 140 -8.64 4.72 -1.16
N PRO A 141 -9.19 5.88 -0.71
CA PRO A 141 -10.50 5.94 -0.03
C PRO A 141 -11.69 5.45 -0.87
N ASN A 142 -11.51 5.31 -2.18
CA ASN A 142 -12.50 4.74 -3.09
C ASN A 142 -12.29 3.23 -3.28
N SER A 143 -11.46 2.59 -2.47
CA SER A 143 -11.06 1.18 -2.57
C SER A 143 -10.39 0.83 -3.91
N VAL A 144 -9.66 1.76 -4.53
CA VAL A 144 -8.88 1.51 -5.75
C VAL A 144 -7.43 1.24 -5.37
N ILE A 145 -6.85 0.20 -5.93
CA ILE A 145 -5.42 -0.12 -5.77
C ILE A 145 -4.61 0.91 -6.56
N ARG A 146 -3.75 1.63 -5.86
CA ARG A 146 -2.94 2.72 -6.43
C ARG A 146 -1.48 2.35 -6.66
N ALA A 147 -0.98 1.42 -5.87
CA ALA A 147 0.38 0.89 -6.02
C ALA A 147 0.46 -0.53 -5.46
N ILE A 148 1.37 -1.33 -6.02
CA ILE A 148 1.67 -2.69 -5.57
C ILE A 148 3.19 -2.84 -5.59
N ILE A 149 3.75 -3.36 -4.49
CA ILE A 149 5.18 -3.65 -4.38
C ILE A 149 5.31 -5.08 -3.86
N TYR A 150 6.12 -5.89 -4.54
CA TYR A 150 6.47 -7.25 -4.11
C TYR A 150 7.95 -7.33 -3.75
N TYR A 151 8.24 -8.06 -2.68
CA TYR A 151 9.58 -8.38 -2.22
C TYR A 151 9.73 -9.89 -2.04
N PRO A 152 10.93 -10.44 -2.28
CA PRO A 152 11.21 -11.84 -1.96
C PRO A 152 11.22 -12.08 -0.45
N LEU A 153 11.18 -13.35 -0.05
CA LEU A 153 11.05 -13.72 1.36
C LEU A 153 12.23 -13.27 2.24
N ASN A 154 13.42 -13.17 1.67
CA ASN A 154 14.66 -12.88 2.38
C ASN A 154 15.04 -11.39 2.45
N VAL A 155 14.23 -10.49 1.87
CA VAL A 155 14.50 -9.05 1.85
C VAL A 155 13.36 -8.30 2.53
N GLY A 156 13.65 -7.64 3.65
CA GLY A 156 12.70 -6.75 4.34
C GLY A 156 12.38 -5.49 3.54
N ARG A 157 11.16 -4.97 3.72
CA ARG A 157 10.66 -3.80 2.99
C ARG A 157 11.26 -2.50 3.52
N ASN A 158 11.37 -1.51 2.66
CA ASN A 158 11.69 -0.14 3.04
C ASN A 158 10.40 0.61 3.43
N VAL A 159 10.15 0.79 4.72
CA VAL A 159 8.95 1.47 5.23
C VAL A 159 8.94 2.95 4.86
N GLU A 160 10.11 3.60 4.76
CA GLU A 160 10.23 4.99 4.30
C GLU A 160 9.73 5.16 2.85
N GLU A 161 9.98 4.17 1.97
CA GLU A 161 9.41 4.19 0.62
C GLU A 161 7.89 4.02 0.63
N VAL A 162 7.34 3.20 1.51
CA VAL A 162 5.87 3.07 1.67
C VAL A 162 5.27 4.41 2.12
N LYS A 163 5.89 5.09 3.09
CA LYS A 163 5.49 6.43 3.55
C LYS A 163 5.55 7.45 2.42
N ARG A 164 6.70 7.48 1.70
CA ARG A 164 6.89 8.36 0.55
C ARG A 164 5.81 8.15 -0.50
N LEU A 165 5.49 6.90 -0.81
CA LEU A 165 4.51 6.53 -1.82
C LEU A 165 3.09 6.96 -1.43
N VAL A 166 2.68 6.74 -0.17
CA VAL A 166 1.39 7.22 0.35
C VAL A 166 1.29 8.75 0.22
N THR A 167 2.29 9.48 0.70
CA THR A 167 2.30 10.95 0.62
C THR A 167 2.29 11.44 -0.84
N ALA A 168 3.06 10.77 -1.70
CA ALA A 168 3.14 11.11 -3.12
C ALA A 168 1.77 10.94 -3.80
N LEU A 169 1.09 9.81 -3.58
CA LEU A 169 -0.23 9.55 -4.17
C LEU A 169 -1.28 10.56 -3.69
N GLN A 170 -1.27 10.87 -2.39
CA GLN A 170 -2.17 11.87 -1.81
C GLN A 170 -1.92 13.26 -2.38
N THR A 171 -0.65 13.64 -2.51
CA THR A 171 -0.27 14.93 -3.09
C THR A 171 -0.67 15.02 -4.57
N ALA A 172 -0.39 13.97 -5.35
CA ALA A 172 -0.75 13.93 -6.77
C ALA A 172 -2.27 14.10 -6.98
N ASP A 173 -3.07 13.43 -6.15
CA ASP A 173 -4.54 13.52 -6.23
C ASP A 173 -5.04 14.91 -5.79
N LYS A 174 -4.58 15.39 -4.65
CA LYS A 174 -5.02 16.68 -4.09
C LYS A 174 -4.68 17.85 -4.99
N GLU A 175 -3.46 17.89 -5.51
CA GLU A 175 -2.92 19.01 -6.28
C GLU A 175 -3.10 18.83 -7.81
N SER A 176 -3.62 17.67 -8.26
CA SER A 176 -3.76 17.32 -9.68
C SER A 176 -2.45 17.48 -10.47
N VAL A 177 -1.35 17.00 -9.92
CA VAL A 177 0.01 17.11 -10.47
C VAL A 177 0.63 15.74 -10.69
N ALA A 178 1.73 15.70 -11.44
CA ALA A 178 2.62 14.56 -11.51
C ALA A 178 3.84 14.78 -10.60
N LEU A 179 4.38 13.70 -10.06
CA LEU A 179 5.53 13.78 -9.17
C LEU A 179 6.76 13.19 -9.86
N PRO A 180 7.91 13.88 -9.81
CA PRO A 180 9.13 13.39 -10.45
C PRO A 180 9.73 12.21 -9.67
N VAL A 181 10.74 11.59 -10.29
CA VAL A 181 11.54 10.54 -9.65
C VAL A 181 12.09 11.02 -8.30
N ASN A 182 12.08 10.13 -7.30
CA ASN A 182 12.58 10.36 -5.93
C ASN A 182 11.90 11.52 -5.17
N TRP A 183 10.79 12.05 -5.67
CA TRP A 183 10.10 13.17 -5.05
C TRP A 183 9.82 12.94 -3.55
N LYS A 184 10.02 13.99 -2.78
CA LYS A 184 9.70 14.05 -1.35
C LYS A 184 8.85 15.30 -1.07
N PRO A 185 8.08 15.33 0.04
CA PRO A 185 7.34 16.51 0.47
C PRO A 185 8.23 17.76 0.51
N GLY A 186 7.73 18.87 -0.05
CA GLY A 186 8.47 20.13 -0.17
C GLY A 186 9.28 20.30 -1.45
N GLU A 187 9.45 19.27 -2.25
CA GLU A 187 10.11 19.35 -3.55
C GLU A 187 9.15 19.77 -4.67
N LYS A 188 9.74 20.26 -5.78
CA LYS A 188 8.96 20.67 -6.95
C LYS A 188 8.20 19.49 -7.56
N VAL A 189 6.99 19.79 -8.01
CA VAL A 189 6.13 18.86 -8.75
C VAL A 189 6.21 19.15 -10.25
N VAL A 190 5.79 18.20 -11.07
CA VAL A 190 5.72 18.32 -12.52
C VAL A 190 4.30 18.76 -12.91
N ILE A 191 4.21 19.80 -13.73
CA ILE A 191 2.95 20.20 -14.36
C ILE A 191 2.66 19.18 -15.48
N PRO A 192 1.43 18.61 -15.54
CA PRO A 192 1.09 17.68 -16.61
C PRO A 192 1.36 18.30 -18.00
N PRO A 193 1.91 17.51 -18.94
CA PRO A 193 2.28 18.02 -20.25
C PRO A 193 1.04 18.46 -21.06
N PRO A 194 1.20 19.37 -22.04
CA PRO A 194 0.12 19.77 -22.91
C PRO A 194 -0.43 18.56 -23.69
N LYS A 195 -1.75 18.50 -23.83
CA LYS A 195 -2.46 17.42 -24.57
C LYS A 195 -2.78 17.82 -26.01
N THR A 196 -2.66 19.09 -26.35
CA THR A 196 -2.90 19.64 -27.69
C THR A 196 -1.79 20.61 -28.08
N ILE A 197 -1.61 20.86 -29.37
CA ILE A 197 -0.66 21.88 -29.87
C ILE A 197 -1.02 23.27 -29.32
N ALA A 198 -2.31 23.57 -29.19
CA ALA A 198 -2.80 24.84 -28.65
C ALA A 198 -2.49 25.06 -27.16
N ASP A 199 -2.15 24.01 -26.44
CA ASP A 199 -1.79 24.10 -25.02
C ASP A 199 -0.28 24.32 -24.81
N ILE A 200 0.51 24.18 -25.85
CA ILE A 200 1.97 24.44 -25.78
C ILE A 200 2.18 25.91 -25.47
N GLY A 201 2.99 26.19 -24.45
CA GLY A 201 3.32 27.57 -24.04
C GLY A 201 2.33 28.20 -23.03
N LYS A 202 1.22 27.55 -22.70
CA LYS A 202 0.25 28.11 -21.71
C LYS A 202 0.85 28.44 -20.34
N HIS A 203 1.94 27.78 -19.99
CA HIS A 203 2.65 27.97 -18.73
C HIS A 203 3.96 28.71 -18.88
N ASP A 204 4.28 29.22 -20.09
CA ASP A 204 5.52 29.93 -20.34
C ASP A 204 5.49 31.32 -19.67
N GLY A 205 6.57 31.63 -18.96
CA GLY A 205 6.71 32.92 -18.27
C GLY A 205 5.88 33.07 -16.98
N LEU A 206 5.20 32.01 -16.51
CA LEU A 206 4.51 32.05 -15.21
C LEU A 206 5.53 32.08 -14.08
N GLU A 207 5.28 32.96 -13.10
CA GLU A 207 6.11 33.05 -11.91
C GLU A 207 6.14 31.73 -11.13
N GLY A 208 7.33 31.33 -10.66
CA GLY A 208 7.52 30.08 -9.91
C GLY A 208 7.53 28.81 -10.76
N VAL A 209 7.38 28.92 -12.09
CA VAL A 209 7.49 27.78 -13.01
C VAL A 209 8.89 27.70 -13.59
N GLU A 210 9.56 26.59 -13.35
CA GLU A 210 10.81 26.22 -13.99
C GLU A 210 10.51 25.44 -15.27
N LYS A 211 10.90 25.99 -16.41
CA LYS A 211 10.75 25.33 -17.72
C LYS A 211 12.07 24.72 -18.16
N ILE A 212 12.09 23.41 -18.32
CA ILE A 212 13.21 22.68 -18.95
C ILE A 212 12.89 22.52 -20.44
N ASP A 213 11.66 22.10 -20.75
CA ASP A 213 11.13 22.03 -22.12
C ASP A 213 9.59 22.14 -22.04
N PHE A 214 8.89 22.25 -23.21
CA PHE A 214 7.42 22.39 -23.28
C PHE A 214 6.68 21.23 -22.60
N TYR A 215 7.30 20.05 -22.50
CA TYR A 215 6.75 18.86 -21.85
C TYR A 215 7.25 18.65 -20.41
N LEU A 216 8.24 19.41 -19.96
CA LEU A 216 8.83 19.28 -18.63
C LEU A 216 8.90 20.62 -17.91
N LEU A 217 7.84 20.89 -17.21
CA LEU A 217 7.64 22.09 -16.39
C LEU A 217 7.54 21.66 -14.92
N LYS A 218 8.21 22.38 -14.04
CA LYS A 218 8.18 22.13 -12.60
C LYS A 218 7.75 23.37 -11.85
N ARG A 219 7.02 23.19 -10.73
CA ARG A 219 6.67 24.28 -9.82
C ARG A 219 6.73 23.84 -8.37
N ASN A 220 6.86 24.78 -7.46
CA ASN A 220 6.60 24.51 -6.05
C ASN A 220 5.10 24.33 -5.83
N LEU A 221 4.73 23.55 -4.81
CA LEU A 221 3.38 23.58 -4.23
C LEU A 221 3.34 24.78 -3.24
N ASN A 222 2.32 25.58 -3.33
CA ASN A 222 2.08 26.70 -2.41
C ASN A 222 1.53 26.18 -1.08
#